data_6f62208632f804885419235909bb80cd
#
_entry.id   6f62208632f804885419235909bb80cd
#
_cell.length_a   1.000
_cell.length_b   1.000
_cell.length_c   1.000
_cell.angle_alpha   90.00
_cell.angle_beta   90.00
_cell.angle_gamma   90.00
#
_symmetry.space_group_name_H-M   'P 1'
#
loop_
_entity.id
_entity.type
_entity.pdbx_description
1 polymer ?
#
loop_
_entity_poly.entity_id
_entity_poly.type
_entity_poly.pdbx_seq_one_letter_code
_entity_poly.pdbx_strand_id
1 'polypeptide(L)'
;SMHILLLNNGEDETLVSQLHDIVVSFNGMFTLHAYSEAAVPQDVLEQTEIVLCAALPATLRRQMPNLKLVQFWSAGVDGKLYPELFTNANGQDVMISTGSGIHAASCSEHVLAMMLSFARGIHLSFDAQRAATWSRREQADKLFTLEGKTVGIVGAGQIGQAIARRCQAFGMRTVGTRRDPEKPTPHFDYVLSHLQYHDLILASDMIVLALPLTPHTRWLFGEEEIEILRRPTYVFNIGRGGLWDERHVLQGVNRGWIAGVGVDVFLEEPLPPDSPWWTARNTIITPHTGGVNPDYWERFGALVMRQLTAIAEGQPCTNLVDRDL
;
A
#
# COMPACT_ATOMS: atom_id res chain seq x y z
N SER A 1 12.07 -32.11 -5.35
CA SER A 1 12.12 -30.68 -5.04
C SER A 1 10.99 -29.95 -5.75
N MET A 2 10.48 -28.94 -5.11
CA MET A 2 9.48 -28.04 -5.70
C MET A 2 10.19 -26.93 -6.49
N HIS A 3 9.73 -26.66 -7.70
CA HIS A 3 10.40 -25.74 -8.62
C HIS A 3 9.86 -24.32 -8.52
N ILE A 4 10.75 -23.37 -8.26
CA ILE A 4 10.47 -21.94 -8.15
C ILE A 4 11.03 -21.24 -9.38
N LEU A 5 10.21 -20.44 -10.07
CA LEU A 5 10.62 -19.57 -11.15
C LEU A 5 10.59 -18.10 -10.70
N LEU A 6 11.74 -17.46 -10.72
CA LEU A 6 11.83 -16.00 -10.63
C LEU A 6 11.82 -15.42 -12.04
N LEU A 7 10.80 -14.63 -12.36
CA LEU A 7 10.78 -13.80 -13.56
C LEU A 7 11.49 -12.48 -13.26
N ASN A 8 12.77 -12.42 -13.62
CA ASN A 8 13.64 -11.27 -13.38
C ASN A 8 13.91 -10.54 -14.71
N ASN A 9 13.27 -9.39 -14.89
CA ASN A 9 13.44 -8.55 -16.08
C ASN A 9 14.44 -7.40 -15.84
N GLY A 10 15.34 -7.54 -14.86
CA GLY A 10 16.38 -6.56 -14.51
C GLY A 10 16.01 -5.68 -13.31
N GLU A 11 15.16 -6.17 -12.41
CA GLU A 11 14.72 -5.42 -11.22
C GLU A 11 15.87 -5.14 -10.26
N ASP A 12 16.64 -6.17 -9.91
CA ASP A 12 17.80 -6.03 -9.01
C ASP A 12 18.77 -7.20 -9.22
N GLU A 13 20.04 -6.91 -9.40
CA GLU A 13 21.07 -7.92 -9.61
C GLU A 13 21.32 -8.78 -8.36
N THR A 14 21.07 -8.23 -7.17
CA THR A 14 21.28 -8.94 -5.89
C THR A 14 20.12 -9.86 -5.53
N LEU A 15 18.94 -9.68 -6.13
CA LEU A 15 17.75 -10.46 -5.82
C LEU A 15 17.94 -11.96 -6.07
N VAL A 16 18.55 -12.32 -7.20
CA VAL A 16 18.78 -13.73 -7.55
C VAL A 16 19.68 -14.41 -6.51
N SER A 17 20.76 -13.75 -6.12
CA SER A 17 21.70 -14.27 -5.11
C SER A 17 21.01 -14.41 -3.74
N GLN A 18 20.25 -13.42 -3.33
CA GLN A 18 19.52 -13.44 -2.06
C GLN A 18 18.50 -14.58 -2.02
N LEU A 19 17.71 -14.75 -3.08
CA LEU A 19 16.71 -15.83 -3.16
C LEU A 19 17.38 -17.20 -3.23
N HIS A 20 18.52 -17.31 -3.90
CA HIS A 20 19.31 -18.53 -3.93
C HIS A 20 19.72 -18.95 -2.51
N ASP A 21 20.25 -18.02 -1.71
CA ASP A 21 20.65 -18.31 -0.33
C ASP A 21 19.47 -18.77 0.53
N ILE A 22 18.29 -18.14 0.35
CA ILE A 22 17.05 -18.55 1.01
C ILE A 22 16.69 -19.98 0.63
N VAL A 23 16.68 -20.31 -0.66
CA VAL A 23 16.29 -21.63 -1.16
C VAL A 23 17.23 -22.72 -0.68
N VAL A 24 18.53 -22.45 -0.66
CA VAL A 24 19.57 -23.39 -0.16
C VAL A 24 19.33 -23.74 1.31
N SER A 25 18.83 -22.82 2.12
CA SER A 25 18.54 -23.06 3.54
C SER A 25 17.47 -24.14 3.78
N PHE A 26 16.70 -24.51 2.76
CA PHE A 26 15.68 -25.57 2.81
C PHE A 26 16.18 -26.96 2.40
N ASN A 27 17.49 -27.17 2.35
CA ASN A 27 18.11 -28.49 2.17
C ASN A 27 17.61 -29.31 0.95
N GLY A 28 17.46 -28.63 -0.20
CA GLY A 28 17.03 -29.27 -1.45
C GLY A 28 15.54 -29.49 -1.61
N MET A 29 14.73 -28.98 -0.69
CA MET A 29 13.26 -29.01 -0.81
C MET A 29 12.77 -28.19 -2.00
N PHE A 30 13.48 -27.12 -2.33
CA PHE A 30 13.16 -26.22 -3.43
C PHE A 30 14.33 -26.09 -4.41
N THR A 31 14.00 -25.80 -5.67
CA THR A 31 14.96 -25.50 -6.74
C THR A 31 14.59 -24.16 -7.37
N LEU A 32 15.51 -23.20 -7.39
CA LEU A 32 15.30 -21.88 -7.97
C LEU A 32 15.80 -21.81 -9.41
N HIS A 33 14.96 -21.31 -10.29
CA HIS A 33 15.27 -20.92 -11.67
C HIS A 33 15.03 -19.43 -11.82
N ALA A 34 15.94 -18.70 -12.47
CA ALA A 34 15.82 -17.27 -12.70
C ALA A 34 16.01 -16.97 -14.19
N TYR A 35 14.99 -16.40 -14.81
CA TYR A 35 14.98 -16.05 -16.23
C TYR A 35 14.21 -14.75 -16.46
N SER A 36 14.56 -14.03 -17.53
CA SER A 36 13.66 -13.01 -18.05
C SER A 36 12.42 -13.66 -18.67
N GLU A 37 11.33 -12.95 -18.71
CA GLU A 37 10.04 -13.44 -19.25
C GLU A 37 10.16 -14.06 -20.65
N ALA A 38 10.96 -13.43 -21.53
CA ALA A 38 11.14 -13.88 -22.91
C ALA A 38 12.09 -15.11 -23.05
N ALA A 39 12.81 -15.49 -22.01
CA ALA A 39 13.90 -16.47 -22.09
C ALA A 39 13.66 -17.75 -21.27
N VAL A 40 12.47 -17.93 -20.71
CA VAL A 40 12.18 -19.13 -19.89
C VAL A 40 12.12 -20.38 -20.74
N PRO A 41 12.95 -21.40 -20.46
CA PRO A 41 12.89 -22.68 -21.19
C PRO A 41 11.56 -23.41 -20.94
N GLN A 42 11.10 -24.16 -21.94
CA GLN A 42 9.81 -24.88 -21.89
C GLN A 42 9.76 -25.89 -20.73
N ASP A 43 10.84 -26.64 -20.53
CA ASP A 43 10.94 -27.63 -19.46
C ASP A 43 10.87 -26.98 -18.07
N VAL A 44 11.39 -25.77 -17.91
CA VAL A 44 11.25 -24.99 -16.66
C VAL A 44 9.80 -24.59 -16.43
N LEU A 45 9.11 -24.10 -17.46
CA LEU A 45 7.68 -23.74 -17.35
C LEU A 45 6.83 -24.94 -16.92
N GLU A 46 7.07 -26.09 -17.52
CA GLU A 46 6.34 -27.33 -17.21
C GLU A 46 6.56 -27.84 -15.78
N GLN A 47 7.73 -27.60 -15.22
CA GLN A 47 8.07 -28.02 -13.86
C GLN A 47 7.69 -26.99 -12.79
N THR A 48 7.44 -25.74 -13.18
CA THR A 48 7.23 -24.62 -12.22
C THR A 48 5.99 -24.82 -11.37
N GLU A 49 6.17 -24.73 -10.06
CA GLU A 49 5.11 -24.81 -9.06
C GLU A 49 4.89 -23.47 -8.35
N ILE A 50 5.92 -22.64 -8.25
CA ILE A 50 5.89 -21.31 -7.62
C ILE A 50 6.48 -20.30 -8.59
N VAL A 51 5.81 -19.17 -8.79
CA VAL A 51 6.34 -18.03 -9.57
C VAL A 51 6.49 -16.83 -8.66
N LEU A 52 7.66 -16.19 -8.72
CA LEU A 52 7.96 -14.90 -8.09
C LEU A 52 8.08 -13.86 -9.21
N CYS A 53 7.24 -12.85 -9.22
CA CYS A 53 7.16 -11.92 -10.36
C CYS A 53 6.51 -10.57 -10.03
N ALA A 54 6.72 -9.59 -10.92
CA ALA A 54 5.95 -8.34 -10.94
C ALA A 54 4.53 -8.59 -11.48
N ALA A 55 4.43 -9.40 -12.55
CA ALA A 55 3.19 -9.84 -13.18
C ALA A 55 3.44 -11.18 -13.87
N LEU A 56 2.41 -12.01 -14.00
CA LEU A 56 2.51 -13.26 -14.73
C LEU A 56 1.63 -13.18 -15.99
N PRO A 57 2.22 -13.08 -17.20
CA PRO A 57 1.46 -13.07 -18.44
C PRO A 57 0.66 -14.36 -18.65
N ALA A 58 -0.53 -14.24 -19.20
CA ALA A 58 -1.39 -15.38 -19.48
C ALA A 58 -0.73 -16.39 -20.43
N THR A 59 0.12 -15.93 -21.35
CA THR A 59 0.89 -16.76 -22.28
C THR A 59 1.85 -17.72 -21.58
N LEU A 60 2.52 -17.27 -20.51
CA LEU A 60 3.39 -18.13 -19.69
C LEU A 60 2.55 -19.02 -18.77
N ARG A 61 1.55 -18.46 -18.11
CA ARG A 61 0.69 -19.21 -17.20
C ARG A 61 0.06 -20.43 -17.86
N ARG A 62 -0.35 -20.35 -19.12
CA ARG A 62 -0.94 -21.47 -19.89
C ARG A 62 0.02 -22.65 -20.05
N GLN A 63 1.31 -22.43 -19.95
CA GLN A 63 2.36 -23.44 -20.09
C GLN A 63 2.83 -24.03 -18.74
N MET A 64 2.14 -23.70 -17.65
CA MET A 64 2.50 -24.11 -16.29
C MET A 64 1.43 -25.05 -15.70
N PRO A 65 1.46 -26.33 -16.03
CA PRO A 65 0.44 -27.28 -15.55
C PRO A 65 0.52 -27.58 -14.06
N ASN A 66 1.68 -27.34 -13.45
CA ASN A 66 1.93 -27.65 -12.03
C ASN A 66 1.92 -26.42 -11.12
N LEU A 67 1.58 -25.24 -11.63
CA LEU A 67 1.57 -24.00 -10.87
C LEU A 67 0.64 -24.11 -9.64
N LYS A 68 1.13 -23.69 -8.48
CA LYS A 68 0.43 -23.71 -7.19
C LYS A 68 0.36 -22.35 -6.51
N LEU A 69 1.41 -21.50 -6.70
CA LEU A 69 1.51 -20.19 -6.07
C LEU A 69 2.12 -19.17 -7.03
N VAL A 70 1.47 -18.02 -7.15
CA VAL A 70 2.04 -16.82 -7.74
C VAL A 70 2.27 -15.80 -6.62
N GLN A 71 3.52 -15.43 -6.38
CA GLN A 71 3.91 -14.43 -5.42
C GLN A 71 4.32 -13.16 -6.15
N PHE A 72 3.48 -12.14 -6.09
CA PHE A 72 3.86 -10.80 -6.52
C PHE A 72 4.71 -10.12 -5.46
N TRP A 73 5.65 -9.27 -5.87
CA TRP A 73 6.38 -8.44 -4.91
C TRP A 73 5.70 -7.10 -4.63
N SER A 74 4.79 -6.64 -5.48
CA SER A 74 3.99 -5.45 -5.19
C SER A 74 2.79 -5.76 -4.28
N ALA A 75 2.38 -4.79 -3.49
CA ALA A 75 1.16 -4.87 -2.70
C ALA A 75 -0.09 -4.73 -3.59
N GLY A 76 -0.05 -3.81 -4.56
CA GLY A 76 -1.13 -3.60 -5.52
C GLY A 76 -1.12 -4.65 -6.63
N VAL A 77 -2.31 -5.08 -7.03
CA VAL A 77 -2.53 -6.07 -8.09
C VAL A 77 -3.30 -5.49 -9.28
N ASP A 78 -3.39 -4.17 -9.37
CA ASP A 78 -4.11 -3.47 -10.44
C ASP A 78 -3.59 -3.89 -11.82
N GLY A 79 -4.48 -4.40 -12.66
CA GLY A 79 -4.14 -4.88 -14.00
C GLY A 79 -3.32 -6.16 -14.08
N LYS A 80 -3.10 -6.85 -12.95
CA LYS A 80 -2.30 -8.09 -12.88
C LYS A 80 -3.15 -9.35 -12.75
N LEU A 81 -4.39 -9.21 -12.29
CA LEU A 81 -5.32 -10.32 -12.11
C LEU A 81 -6.17 -10.53 -13.38
N TYR A 82 -6.38 -11.78 -13.70
CA TYR A 82 -7.31 -12.24 -14.73
C TYR A 82 -7.90 -13.59 -14.30
N PRO A 83 -9.11 -13.99 -14.75
CA PRO A 83 -9.81 -15.15 -14.20
C PRO A 83 -8.99 -16.44 -14.23
N GLU A 84 -8.25 -16.71 -15.32
CA GLU A 84 -7.48 -17.93 -15.48
C GLU A 84 -6.23 -17.98 -14.59
N LEU A 85 -5.81 -16.86 -13.96
CA LEU A 85 -4.65 -16.84 -13.07
C LEU A 85 -4.88 -17.73 -11.83
N PHE A 86 -6.13 -17.87 -11.40
CA PHE A 86 -6.51 -18.63 -10.21
C PHE A 86 -6.58 -20.15 -10.41
N THR A 87 -6.31 -20.62 -11.61
CA THR A 87 -6.20 -22.05 -11.93
C THR A 87 -4.97 -22.32 -12.79
N ASN A 88 -4.34 -23.49 -12.62
CA ASN A 88 -3.26 -23.93 -13.50
C ASN A 88 -3.81 -24.56 -14.80
N ALA A 89 -2.92 -24.97 -15.71
CA ALA A 89 -3.30 -25.59 -16.97
C ALA A 89 -4.06 -26.93 -16.81
N ASN A 90 -3.98 -27.56 -15.65
CA ASN A 90 -4.72 -28.77 -15.29
C ASN A 90 -6.06 -28.49 -14.59
N GLY A 91 -6.44 -27.21 -14.46
CA GLY A 91 -7.66 -26.79 -13.79
C GLY A 91 -7.65 -26.85 -12.26
N GLN A 92 -6.47 -27.01 -11.66
CA GLN A 92 -6.29 -26.98 -10.20
C GLN A 92 -6.13 -25.55 -9.71
N ASP A 93 -6.54 -25.31 -8.47
CA ASP A 93 -6.45 -24.00 -7.83
C ASP A 93 -5.01 -23.50 -7.67
N VAL A 94 -4.81 -22.23 -7.97
CA VAL A 94 -3.56 -21.50 -7.77
C VAL A 94 -3.77 -20.42 -6.73
N MET A 95 -2.90 -20.39 -5.73
CA MET A 95 -2.86 -19.30 -4.75
C MET A 95 -2.19 -18.08 -5.35
N ILE A 96 -2.78 -16.91 -5.14
CA ILE A 96 -2.19 -15.63 -5.53
C ILE A 96 -1.86 -14.86 -4.25
N SER A 97 -0.61 -14.48 -4.09
CA SER A 97 -0.14 -13.71 -2.95
C SER A 97 0.49 -12.40 -3.39
N THR A 98 0.30 -11.37 -2.58
CA THR A 98 0.86 -10.02 -2.82
C THR A 98 2.04 -9.72 -1.92
N GLY A 99 2.77 -8.65 -2.25
CA GLY A 99 3.82 -8.08 -1.40
C GLY A 99 3.27 -7.21 -0.27
N SER A 100 2.01 -7.36 0.12
CA SER A 100 1.41 -6.59 1.22
C SER A 100 2.25 -6.73 2.49
N GLY A 101 2.54 -5.59 3.14
CA GLY A 101 3.39 -5.52 4.33
C GLY A 101 4.84 -5.16 4.05
N ILE A 102 5.37 -5.37 2.84
CA ILE A 102 6.73 -4.96 2.47
C ILE A 102 6.88 -3.43 2.60
N HIS A 103 5.86 -2.70 2.19
CA HIS A 103 5.82 -1.24 2.24
C HIS A 103 5.29 -0.67 3.56
N ALA A 104 4.92 -1.50 4.53
CA ALA A 104 4.22 -1.04 5.72
C ALA A 104 5.03 -0.03 6.54
N ALA A 105 6.33 -0.25 6.71
CA ALA A 105 7.19 0.68 7.43
C ALA A 105 7.32 2.02 6.70
N SER A 106 7.76 2.00 5.43
CA SER A 106 7.97 3.22 4.65
C SER A 106 6.67 4.02 4.44
N CYS A 107 5.57 3.37 4.07
CA CYS A 107 4.29 4.05 3.89
C CYS A 107 3.78 4.69 5.19
N SER A 108 3.88 4.00 6.31
CA SER A 108 3.44 4.53 7.60
C SER A 108 4.31 5.69 8.09
N GLU A 109 5.61 5.61 7.91
CA GLU A 109 6.52 6.73 8.21
C GLU A 109 6.25 7.93 7.30
N HIS A 110 5.96 7.69 6.03
CA HIS A 110 5.61 8.72 5.06
C HIS A 110 4.35 9.49 5.48
N VAL A 111 3.29 8.79 5.89
CA VAL A 111 2.06 9.40 6.40
C VAL A 111 2.33 10.20 7.65
N LEU A 112 3.08 9.65 8.61
CA LEU A 112 3.46 10.37 9.84
C LEU A 112 4.27 11.63 9.53
N ALA A 113 5.19 11.57 8.56
CA ALA A 113 5.96 12.74 8.14
C ALA A 113 5.04 13.87 7.62
N MET A 114 4.03 13.53 6.82
CA MET A 114 3.03 14.50 6.36
C MET A 114 2.18 15.04 7.51
N MET A 115 1.69 14.15 8.40
CA MET A 115 0.92 14.56 9.58
C MET A 115 1.70 15.51 10.46
N LEU A 116 2.95 15.19 10.77
CA LEU A 116 3.84 16.03 11.56
C LEU A 116 4.18 17.33 10.86
N SER A 117 4.33 17.31 9.53
CA SER A 117 4.54 18.53 8.74
C SER A 117 3.38 19.50 8.87
N PHE A 118 2.14 19.02 8.86
CA PHE A 118 0.98 19.87 9.12
C PHE A 118 0.93 20.34 10.56
N ALA A 119 1.06 19.42 11.51
CA ALA A 119 0.97 19.72 12.93
C ALA A 119 2.00 20.78 13.37
N ARG A 120 3.22 20.67 12.87
CA ARG A 120 4.34 21.55 13.26
C ARG A 120 4.70 22.61 12.22
N GLY A 121 3.91 22.74 11.13
CA GLY A 121 4.12 23.74 10.11
C GLY A 121 5.45 23.60 9.34
N ILE A 122 5.98 22.39 9.22
CA ILE A 122 7.30 22.17 8.61
C ILE A 122 7.29 22.60 7.14
N HIS A 123 6.24 22.27 6.40
CA HIS A 123 6.08 22.67 5.00
C HIS A 123 6.03 24.21 4.83
N LEU A 124 5.38 24.92 5.76
CA LEU A 124 5.37 26.38 5.78
C LEU A 124 6.74 26.96 6.13
N SER A 125 7.46 26.31 7.02
CA SER A 125 8.81 26.71 7.42
C SER A 125 9.82 26.53 6.28
N PHE A 126 9.68 25.52 5.44
CA PHE A 126 10.52 25.39 4.23
C PHE A 126 10.31 26.55 3.25
N ASP A 127 9.08 26.99 3.03
CA ASP A 127 8.80 28.12 2.18
C ASP A 127 9.37 29.44 2.77
N ALA A 128 9.20 29.64 4.07
CA ALA A 128 9.77 30.78 4.79
C ALA A 128 11.30 30.77 4.77
N GLN A 129 11.92 29.59 4.92
CA GLN A 129 13.39 29.44 4.81
C GLN A 129 13.88 29.85 3.43
N ARG A 130 13.23 29.42 2.35
CA ARG A 130 13.62 29.82 0.98
C ARG A 130 13.47 31.31 0.74
N ALA A 131 12.48 31.93 1.37
CA ALA A 131 12.22 33.37 1.32
C ALA A 131 13.07 34.17 2.33
N ALA A 132 13.94 33.52 3.10
CA ALA A 132 14.71 34.13 4.20
C ALA A 132 13.85 34.95 5.18
N THR A 133 12.66 34.45 5.53
CA THR A 133 11.66 35.14 6.34
C THR A 133 11.48 34.42 7.69
N TRP A 134 11.54 35.18 8.79
CA TRP A 134 11.26 34.69 10.13
C TRP A 134 9.75 34.74 10.39
N SER A 135 9.03 33.65 10.10
CA SER A 135 7.55 33.58 10.04
C SER A 135 6.90 33.01 11.30
N ARG A 136 7.53 33.17 12.48
CA ARG A 136 7.04 32.61 13.74
C ARG A 136 5.62 33.04 14.07
N ARG A 137 5.32 34.32 13.92
CA ARG A 137 4.01 34.89 14.28
C ARG A 137 2.91 34.38 13.36
N GLU A 138 3.18 34.33 12.06
CA GLU A 138 2.26 33.91 11.02
C GLU A 138 1.91 32.42 11.09
N GLN A 139 2.81 31.62 11.65
CA GLN A 139 2.63 30.19 11.80
C GLN A 139 2.03 29.77 13.13
N ALA A 140 2.22 30.56 14.19
CA ALA A 140 1.89 30.16 15.57
C ALA A 140 0.44 29.68 15.74
N ASP A 141 -0.51 30.35 15.12
CA ASP A 141 -1.94 30.03 15.23
C ASP A 141 -2.35 28.81 14.39
N LYS A 142 -1.46 28.30 13.53
CA LYS A 142 -1.69 27.16 12.66
C LYS A 142 -1.13 25.85 13.23
N LEU A 143 -0.30 25.92 14.26
CA LEU A 143 0.36 24.76 14.84
C LEU A 143 -0.55 24.04 15.83
N PHE A 144 -0.41 22.73 15.87
CA PHE A 144 -1.10 21.86 16.82
C PHE A 144 -0.22 20.65 17.15
N THR A 145 -0.67 19.79 18.06
CA THR A 145 -0.03 18.52 18.38
C THR A 145 -0.89 17.35 17.92
N LEU A 146 -0.27 16.24 17.59
CA LEU A 146 -1.00 15.00 17.27
C LEU A 146 -1.62 14.38 18.53
N GLU A 147 -1.01 14.60 19.70
CA GLU A 147 -1.50 14.06 20.97
C GLU A 147 -2.97 14.44 21.22
N GLY A 148 -3.78 13.45 21.55
CA GLY A 148 -5.21 13.60 21.79
C GLY A 148 -6.09 13.72 20.54
N LYS A 149 -5.50 13.83 19.34
CA LYS A 149 -6.25 13.82 18.07
C LYS A 149 -6.65 12.40 17.69
N THR A 150 -7.70 12.29 16.89
CA THR A 150 -8.17 11.03 16.34
C THR A 150 -7.75 10.89 14.88
N VAL A 151 -7.11 9.77 14.56
CA VAL A 151 -6.85 9.36 13.17
C VAL A 151 -7.82 8.26 12.78
N GLY A 152 -8.55 8.50 11.69
CA GLY A 152 -9.39 7.50 11.03
C GLY A 152 -8.63 6.89 9.86
N ILE A 153 -8.41 5.59 9.90
CA ILE A 153 -7.66 4.85 8.87
C ILE A 153 -8.66 3.98 8.11
N VAL A 154 -8.98 4.39 6.91
CA VAL A 154 -9.86 3.65 6.01
C VAL A 154 -9.06 2.53 5.39
N GLY A 155 -9.25 1.32 5.91
CA GLY A 155 -8.46 0.14 5.57
C GLY A 155 -7.51 -0.29 6.70
N ALA A 156 -7.98 -1.17 7.58
CA ALA A 156 -7.20 -1.71 8.69
C ALA A 156 -6.38 -2.95 8.29
N GLY A 157 -5.75 -2.91 7.12
CA GLY A 157 -4.79 -3.91 6.65
C GLY A 157 -3.40 -3.71 7.24
N GLN A 158 -2.38 -4.32 6.65
CA GLN A 158 -1.01 -4.26 7.18
C GLN A 158 -0.44 -2.84 7.23
N ILE A 159 -0.65 -2.05 6.17
CA ILE A 159 -0.21 -0.64 6.16
C ILE A 159 -1.01 0.17 7.18
N GLY A 160 -2.34 -0.01 7.22
CA GLY A 160 -3.19 0.67 8.19
C GLY A 160 -2.81 0.36 9.64
N GLN A 161 -2.49 -0.88 9.96
CA GLN A 161 -2.02 -1.29 11.28
C GLN A 161 -0.65 -0.67 11.63
N ALA A 162 0.26 -0.58 10.65
CA ALA A 162 1.55 0.06 10.84
C ALA A 162 1.42 1.57 11.10
N ILE A 163 0.47 2.23 10.43
CA ILE A 163 0.12 3.65 10.68
C ILE A 163 -0.47 3.79 12.08
N ALA A 164 -1.45 2.95 12.45
CA ALA A 164 -2.10 2.99 13.76
C ALA A 164 -1.09 2.83 14.90
N ARG A 165 -0.18 1.87 14.80
CA ARG A 165 0.88 1.64 15.80
C ARG A 165 1.72 2.90 16.02
N ARG A 166 2.11 3.57 14.95
CA ARG A 166 2.92 4.79 15.03
C ARG A 166 2.10 5.96 15.57
N CYS A 167 0.87 6.12 15.15
CA CYS A 167 -0.04 7.15 15.66
C CYS A 167 -0.30 6.99 17.16
N GLN A 168 -0.46 5.77 17.66
CA GLN A 168 -0.58 5.52 19.10
C GLN A 168 0.66 5.98 19.89
N ALA A 169 1.85 5.79 19.32
CA ALA A 169 3.10 6.28 19.95
C ALA A 169 3.14 7.81 20.07
N PHE A 170 2.37 8.53 19.25
CA PHE A 170 2.19 9.98 19.36
C PHE A 170 0.97 10.40 20.21
N GLY A 171 0.37 9.46 20.93
CA GLY A 171 -0.78 9.76 21.79
C GLY A 171 -2.08 10.00 21.03
N MET A 172 -2.20 9.55 19.79
CA MET A 172 -3.44 9.64 19.01
C MET A 172 -4.41 8.49 19.34
N ARG A 173 -5.70 8.78 19.20
CA ARG A 173 -6.72 7.73 19.11
C ARG A 173 -6.79 7.20 17.69
N THR A 174 -7.00 5.89 17.56
CA THR A 174 -6.98 5.20 16.27
C THR A 174 -8.30 4.49 16.01
N VAL A 175 -8.93 4.81 14.90
CA VAL A 175 -10.16 4.19 14.42
C VAL A 175 -9.90 3.65 13.01
N GLY A 176 -10.25 2.39 12.78
CA GLY A 176 -10.09 1.77 11.46
C GLY A 176 -11.40 1.24 10.92
N THR A 177 -11.42 0.95 9.61
CA THR A 177 -12.50 0.19 8.98
C THR A 177 -11.97 -1.09 8.34
N ARG A 178 -12.81 -2.12 8.35
CA ARG A 178 -12.49 -3.42 7.80
C ARG A 178 -13.78 -4.15 7.40
N ARG A 179 -13.70 -5.10 6.46
CA ARG A 179 -14.84 -5.94 6.08
C ARG A 179 -15.35 -6.79 7.23
N ASP A 180 -14.43 -7.44 7.94
CA ASP A 180 -14.72 -8.22 9.13
C ASP A 180 -14.16 -7.49 10.35
N PRO A 181 -14.98 -6.69 11.05
CA PRO A 181 -14.53 -5.91 12.20
C PRO A 181 -14.21 -6.78 13.43
N GLU A 182 -14.72 -8.03 13.47
CA GLU A 182 -14.45 -8.96 14.56
C GLU A 182 -13.06 -9.61 14.46
N LYS A 183 -12.43 -9.55 13.29
CA LYS A 183 -11.07 -10.07 13.12
C LYS A 183 -10.09 -9.27 13.97
N PRO A 184 -9.25 -9.93 14.79
CA PRO A 184 -8.26 -9.24 15.62
C PRO A 184 -7.41 -8.29 14.79
N THR A 185 -7.40 -7.03 15.19
CA THR A 185 -6.69 -5.96 14.48
C THR A 185 -5.90 -5.14 15.49
N PRO A 186 -4.59 -5.42 15.64
CA PRO A 186 -3.77 -4.76 16.64
C PRO A 186 -3.60 -3.26 16.35
N HIS A 187 -3.33 -2.49 17.41
CA HIS A 187 -3.03 -1.07 17.35
C HIS A 187 -4.21 -0.14 17.02
N PHE A 188 -5.44 -0.64 16.96
CA PHE A 188 -6.64 0.18 16.83
C PHE A 188 -7.41 0.23 18.16
N ASP A 189 -7.86 1.41 18.54
CA ASP A 189 -8.78 1.57 19.68
C ASP A 189 -10.15 0.99 19.33
N TYR A 190 -10.63 1.25 18.12
CA TYR A 190 -11.78 0.52 17.54
C TYR A 190 -11.58 0.22 16.07
N VAL A 191 -12.25 -0.84 15.62
CA VAL A 191 -12.40 -1.19 14.21
C VAL A 191 -13.89 -1.26 13.90
N LEU A 192 -14.33 -0.47 12.94
CA LEU A 192 -15.70 -0.43 12.46
C LEU A 192 -15.85 -1.31 11.21
N SER A 193 -17.06 -1.73 10.91
CA SER A 193 -17.38 -2.29 9.60
C SER A 193 -17.11 -1.24 8.50
N HIS A 194 -16.69 -1.69 7.34
CA HIS A 194 -16.53 -0.82 6.17
C HIS A 194 -17.82 -0.08 5.79
N LEU A 195 -18.98 -0.59 6.16
CA LEU A 195 -20.28 0.06 5.97
C LEU A 195 -20.51 1.25 6.90
N GLN A 196 -19.69 1.37 7.94
CA GLN A 196 -19.75 2.45 8.95
C GLN A 196 -18.63 3.49 8.75
N TYR A 197 -18.07 3.57 7.55
CA TYR A 197 -16.92 4.45 7.37
C TYR A 197 -17.26 5.96 7.51
N HIS A 198 -18.52 6.36 7.33
CA HIS A 198 -18.96 7.73 7.66
C HIS A 198 -18.84 8.02 9.16
N ASP A 199 -19.08 7.03 10.03
CA ASP A 199 -18.83 7.18 11.48
C ASP A 199 -17.36 7.41 11.78
N LEU A 200 -16.46 6.73 11.06
CA LEU A 200 -15.03 6.98 11.14
C LEU A 200 -14.69 8.40 10.72
N ILE A 201 -15.24 8.90 9.62
CA ILE A 201 -15.00 10.27 9.12
C ILE A 201 -15.45 11.29 10.16
N LEU A 202 -16.64 11.13 10.72
CA LEU A 202 -17.19 12.04 11.75
C LEU A 202 -16.37 12.05 13.04
N ALA A 203 -15.73 10.94 13.39
CA ALA A 203 -14.90 10.82 14.58
C ALA A 203 -13.48 11.40 14.40
N SER A 204 -13.03 11.64 13.19
CA SER A 204 -11.61 11.84 12.87
C SER A 204 -11.23 13.31 12.73
N ASP A 205 -10.04 13.65 13.23
CA ASP A 205 -9.33 14.90 12.94
C ASP A 205 -8.43 14.75 11.71
N MET A 206 -7.96 13.52 11.48
CA MET A 206 -7.15 13.13 10.33
C MET A 206 -7.71 11.85 9.72
N ILE A 207 -7.81 11.79 8.41
CA ILE A 207 -8.32 10.63 7.66
C ILE A 207 -7.24 10.14 6.73
N VAL A 208 -6.92 8.85 6.79
CA VAL A 208 -5.95 8.20 5.90
C VAL A 208 -6.66 7.16 5.05
N LEU A 209 -6.53 7.30 3.73
CA LEU A 209 -7.00 6.29 2.77
C LEU A 209 -5.87 5.29 2.51
N ALA A 210 -6.02 4.08 3.04
CA ALA A 210 -5.04 3.00 2.98
C ALA A 210 -5.66 1.71 2.43
N LEU A 211 -6.49 1.84 1.40
CA LEU A 211 -7.17 0.74 0.72
C LEU A 211 -6.55 0.43 -0.63
N PRO A 212 -6.65 -0.80 -1.13
CA PRO A 212 -6.46 -1.07 -2.54
C PRO A 212 -7.60 -0.45 -3.37
N LEU A 213 -7.29 -0.08 -4.61
CA LEU A 213 -8.30 0.38 -5.55
C LEU A 213 -9.04 -0.82 -6.15
N THR A 214 -10.33 -0.86 -5.91
CA THR A 214 -11.26 -1.86 -6.46
C THR A 214 -12.51 -1.14 -7.00
N PRO A 215 -13.40 -1.80 -7.73
CA PRO A 215 -14.67 -1.19 -8.12
C PRO A 215 -15.50 -0.69 -6.92
N HIS A 216 -15.34 -1.30 -5.73
CA HIS A 216 -16.04 -0.92 -4.51
C HIS A 216 -15.39 0.23 -3.75
N THR A 217 -14.11 0.50 -3.97
CA THR A 217 -13.35 1.56 -3.29
C THR A 217 -13.07 2.77 -4.18
N ARG A 218 -13.43 2.68 -5.47
CA ARG A 218 -13.28 3.78 -6.40
C ARG A 218 -14.14 4.97 -5.95
N TRP A 219 -13.49 6.13 -5.84
CA TRP A 219 -14.12 7.39 -5.43
C TRP A 219 -14.84 7.31 -4.08
N LEU A 220 -14.30 6.49 -3.19
CA LEU A 220 -14.86 6.29 -1.85
C LEU A 220 -14.96 7.61 -1.05
N PHE A 221 -13.98 8.49 -1.21
CA PHE A 221 -13.96 9.80 -0.57
C PHE A 221 -14.25 10.90 -1.59
N GLY A 222 -15.36 11.57 -1.48
CA GLY A 222 -15.80 12.59 -2.42
C GLY A 222 -16.69 13.64 -1.79
N GLU A 223 -17.65 14.15 -2.56
CA GLU A 223 -18.54 15.24 -2.17
C GLU A 223 -19.30 14.94 -0.87
N GLU A 224 -19.91 13.78 -0.76
CA GLU A 224 -20.70 13.37 0.40
C GLU A 224 -19.86 13.37 1.68
N GLU A 225 -18.65 12.81 1.62
CA GLU A 225 -17.75 12.74 2.75
C GLU A 225 -17.23 14.11 3.18
N ILE A 226 -17.01 15.01 2.21
CA ILE A 226 -16.59 16.39 2.49
C ILE A 226 -17.74 17.17 3.14
N GLU A 227 -18.97 16.97 2.69
CA GLU A 227 -20.16 17.67 3.24
C GLU A 227 -20.43 17.29 4.70
N ILE A 228 -20.11 16.08 5.13
CA ILE A 228 -20.33 15.64 6.52
C ILE A 228 -19.23 16.08 7.49
N LEU A 229 -18.13 16.66 7.02
CA LEU A 229 -17.07 17.14 7.91
C LEU A 229 -17.59 18.24 8.85
N ARG A 230 -17.40 18.05 10.16
CA ARG A 230 -17.88 18.98 11.21
C ARG A 230 -16.80 19.83 11.83
N ARG A 231 -15.54 19.56 11.48
CA ARG A 231 -14.35 20.22 12.04
C ARG A 231 -13.27 20.32 10.97
N PRO A 232 -12.24 21.16 11.19
CA PRO A 232 -11.06 21.14 10.32
C PRO A 232 -10.46 19.74 10.30
N THR A 233 -10.46 19.10 9.13
CA THR A 233 -10.01 17.72 8.95
C THR A 233 -8.92 17.67 7.89
N TYR A 234 -7.85 16.92 8.16
CA TYR A 234 -6.77 16.64 7.23
C TYR A 234 -7.02 15.29 6.56
N VAL A 235 -6.79 15.21 5.27
CA VAL A 235 -7.01 13.98 4.50
C VAL A 235 -5.73 13.57 3.77
N PHE A 236 -5.40 12.28 3.85
CA PHE A 236 -4.18 11.71 3.29
C PHE A 236 -4.53 10.57 2.35
N ASN A 237 -4.03 10.60 1.13
CA ASN A 237 -4.15 9.49 0.20
C ASN A 237 -2.76 8.93 -0.16
N ILE A 238 -2.51 7.73 0.33
CA ILE A 238 -1.28 6.97 0.07
C ILE A 238 -1.57 5.65 -0.63
N GLY A 239 -2.81 5.40 -0.99
CA GLY A 239 -3.26 4.19 -1.65
C GLY A 239 -3.15 4.28 -3.17
N ARG A 240 -4.19 4.77 -3.81
CA ARG A 240 -4.28 5.03 -5.26
C ARG A 240 -5.09 6.30 -5.51
N GLY A 241 -4.76 7.02 -6.57
CA GLY A 241 -5.45 8.26 -6.94
C GLY A 241 -6.96 8.11 -7.07
N GLY A 242 -7.43 6.98 -7.59
CA GLY A 242 -8.84 6.68 -7.77
C GLY A 242 -9.65 6.39 -6.50
N LEU A 243 -9.04 6.37 -5.31
CA LEU A 243 -9.75 6.21 -4.03
C LEU A 243 -10.60 7.43 -3.67
N TRP A 244 -10.27 8.58 -4.19
CA TRP A 244 -11.02 9.80 -3.97
C TRP A 244 -11.40 10.50 -5.26
N ASP A 245 -12.41 11.37 -5.21
CA ASP A 245 -12.74 12.27 -6.30
C ASP A 245 -11.83 13.51 -6.20
N GLU A 246 -10.76 13.53 -7.03
CA GLU A 246 -9.76 14.61 -7.01
C GLU A 246 -10.37 15.99 -7.17
N ARG A 247 -11.39 16.12 -8.01
CA ARG A 247 -12.04 17.41 -8.26
C ARG A 247 -12.68 17.96 -6.99
N HIS A 248 -13.42 17.11 -6.26
CA HIS A 248 -14.08 17.52 -5.03
C HIS A 248 -13.07 17.73 -3.89
N VAL A 249 -12.02 16.93 -3.81
CA VAL A 249 -10.96 17.13 -2.81
C VAL A 249 -10.20 18.43 -3.06
N LEU A 250 -9.82 18.75 -4.29
CA LEU A 250 -9.20 20.03 -4.66
C LEU A 250 -10.10 21.21 -4.33
N GLN A 251 -11.39 21.12 -4.66
CA GLN A 251 -12.37 22.13 -4.30
C GLN A 251 -12.47 22.29 -2.78
N GLY A 252 -12.55 21.19 -2.05
CA GLY A 252 -12.68 21.17 -0.59
C GLY A 252 -11.48 21.80 0.11
N VAL A 253 -10.26 21.47 -0.30
CA VAL A 253 -9.06 22.05 0.31
C VAL A 253 -8.88 23.52 -0.06
N ASN A 254 -9.16 23.91 -1.30
CA ASN A 254 -9.03 25.29 -1.75
C ASN A 254 -10.07 26.22 -1.09
N ARG A 255 -11.24 25.72 -0.76
CA ARG A 255 -12.30 26.45 -0.03
C ARG A 255 -12.14 26.38 1.49
N GLY A 256 -11.19 25.59 1.99
CA GLY A 256 -10.95 25.43 3.43
C GLY A 256 -11.95 24.50 4.14
N TRP A 257 -12.77 23.73 3.40
CA TRP A 257 -13.61 22.67 3.97
C TRP A 257 -12.77 21.49 4.45
N ILE A 258 -11.68 21.21 3.73
CA ILE A 258 -10.60 20.33 4.15
C ILE A 258 -9.47 21.21 4.63
N ALA A 259 -8.94 20.95 5.83
CA ALA A 259 -7.90 21.77 6.45
C ALA A 259 -6.55 21.64 5.75
N GLY A 260 -6.23 20.45 5.27
CA GLY A 260 -5.02 20.18 4.52
C GLY A 260 -5.06 18.79 3.89
N VAL A 261 -4.26 18.60 2.86
CA VAL A 261 -4.18 17.35 2.10
C VAL A 261 -2.73 16.89 1.98
N GLY A 262 -2.47 15.64 2.37
CA GLY A 262 -1.24 14.93 2.07
C GLY A 262 -1.51 13.92 0.95
N VAL A 263 -0.81 14.03 -0.17
CA VAL A 263 -1.08 13.22 -1.35
C VAL A 263 0.21 12.68 -1.96
N ASP A 264 0.28 11.36 -2.08
CA ASP A 264 1.41 10.64 -2.68
C ASP A 264 1.03 10.02 -4.04
N VAL A 265 -0.27 9.91 -4.33
CA VAL A 265 -0.81 9.20 -5.48
C VAL A 265 -1.85 10.02 -6.23
N PHE A 266 -1.90 9.90 -7.56
CA PHE A 266 -2.71 10.73 -8.43
C PHE A 266 -3.45 9.90 -9.48
N LEU A 267 -4.52 10.45 -10.07
CA LEU A 267 -5.21 9.81 -11.20
C LEU A 267 -4.30 9.71 -12.43
N GLU A 268 -3.49 10.75 -12.65
CA GLU A 268 -2.51 10.77 -13.73
C GLU A 268 -1.11 10.85 -13.13
N GLU A 269 -0.29 9.85 -13.42
CA GLU A 269 1.11 9.76 -12.98
C GLU A 269 2.03 9.49 -14.19
N PRO A 270 3.12 10.21 -14.34
CA PRO A 270 3.58 11.36 -13.53
C PRO A 270 2.61 12.52 -13.52
N LEU A 271 2.53 13.25 -12.38
CA LEU A 271 1.65 14.40 -12.24
C LEU A 271 2.04 15.49 -13.26
N PRO A 272 1.12 15.90 -14.17
CA PRO A 272 1.43 16.88 -15.20
C PRO A 272 1.84 18.24 -14.61
N PRO A 273 2.72 19.01 -15.30
CA PRO A 273 3.18 20.31 -14.82
C PRO A 273 2.08 21.36 -14.66
N ASP A 274 0.97 21.21 -15.35
CA ASP A 274 -0.19 22.09 -15.32
C ASP A 274 -1.30 21.59 -14.36
N SER A 275 -1.04 20.53 -13.61
CA SER A 275 -2.03 20.00 -12.67
C SER A 275 -2.39 21.02 -11.58
N PRO A 276 -3.69 21.15 -11.25
CA PRO A 276 -4.14 22.03 -10.18
C PRO A 276 -3.65 21.61 -8.78
N TRP A 277 -3.14 20.40 -8.63
CA TRP A 277 -2.54 19.95 -7.39
C TRP A 277 -1.34 20.80 -6.97
N TRP A 278 -0.51 21.26 -7.92
CA TRP A 278 0.70 22.04 -7.62
C TRP A 278 0.44 23.35 -6.88
N THR A 279 -0.74 23.94 -7.08
CA THR A 279 -1.14 25.22 -6.49
C THR A 279 -2.24 25.05 -5.44
N ALA A 280 -2.59 23.83 -5.08
CA ALA A 280 -3.64 23.57 -4.10
C ALA A 280 -3.24 24.12 -2.72
N ARG A 281 -4.23 24.70 -2.04
CA ARG A 281 -4.02 25.30 -0.71
C ARG A 281 -3.65 24.23 0.31
N ASN A 282 -2.68 24.54 1.17
CA ASN A 282 -2.27 23.69 2.31
C ASN A 282 -2.17 22.20 1.94
N THR A 283 -1.41 21.91 0.89
CA THR A 283 -1.25 20.57 0.32
C THR A 283 0.23 20.18 0.31
N ILE A 284 0.52 18.97 0.74
CA ILE A 284 1.84 18.35 0.65
C ILE A 284 1.78 17.26 -0.42
N ILE A 285 2.60 17.42 -1.46
CA ILE A 285 2.70 16.49 -2.59
C ILE A 285 4.01 15.73 -2.50
N THR A 286 3.94 14.41 -2.69
CA THR A 286 5.09 13.55 -2.89
C THR A 286 4.90 12.71 -4.15
N PRO A 287 5.97 12.34 -4.88
CA PRO A 287 5.87 11.75 -6.21
C PRO A 287 5.77 10.22 -6.16
N HIS A 288 4.74 9.69 -5.50
CA HIS A 288 4.48 8.25 -5.34
C HIS A 288 5.70 7.51 -4.73
N THR A 289 6.24 8.09 -3.67
CA THR A 289 7.45 7.58 -2.99
C THR A 289 7.19 6.94 -1.63
N GLY A 290 5.95 6.90 -1.18
CA GLY A 290 5.59 6.33 0.12
C GLY A 290 6.06 4.89 0.33
N GLY A 291 6.07 4.09 -0.73
CA GLY A 291 6.54 2.71 -0.71
C GLY A 291 8.02 2.52 -1.08
N VAL A 292 8.72 3.58 -1.48
CA VAL A 292 10.13 3.48 -1.89
C VAL A 292 11.02 3.28 -0.67
N ASN A 293 11.81 2.21 -0.71
CA ASN A 293 12.69 1.85 0.40
C ASN A 293 13.93 1.13 -0.13
N PRO A 294 15.16 1.49 0.33
CA PRO A 294 16.39 0.81 -0.08
C PRO A 294 16.43 -0.67 0.27
N ASP A 295 15.76 -1.10 1.33
CA ASP A 295 15.69 -2.49 1.77
C ASP A 295 14.48 -3.28 1.21
N TYR A 296 13.88 -2.80 0.14
CA TYR A 296 12.70 -3.41 -0.49
C TYR A 296 12.92 -4.90 -0.80
N TRP A 297 14.02 -5.25 -1.46
CA TRP A 297 14.30 -6.62 -1.86
C TRP A 297 14.66 -7.53 -0.68
N GLU A 298 15.28 -7.00 0.37
CA GLU A 298 15.50 -7.73 1.63
C GLU A 298 14.17 -8.08 2.29
N ARG A 299 13.21 -7.16 2.31
CA ARG A 299 11.87 -7.39 2.84
C ARG A 299 11.07 -8.38 1.98
N PHE A 300 11.22 -8.32 0.66
CA PHE A 300 10.64 -9.31 -0.23
C PHE A 300 11.24 -10.71 0.04
N GLY A 301 12.55 -10.81 0.18
CA GLY A 301 13.22 -12.05 0.57
C GLY A 301 12.69 -12.62 1.89
N ALA A 302 12.46 -11.77 2.89
CA ALA A 302 11.84 -12.19 4.15
C ALA A 302 10.41 -12.73 3.96
N LEU A 303 9.63 -12.12 3.06
CA LEU A 303 8.30 -12.63 2.70
C LEU A 303 8.40 -14.01 2.02
N VAL A 304 9.30 -14.17 1.05
CA VAL A 304 9.54 -15.45 0.38
C VAL A 304 9.94 -16.52 1.40
N MET A 305 10.85 -16.21 2.33
CA MET A 305 11.22 -17.13 3.40
C MET A 305 10.00 -17.58 4.20
N ARG A 306 9.11 -16.69 4.58
CA ARG A 306 7.86 -17.03 5.29
C ARG A 306 6.95 -17.93 4.46
N GLN A 307 6.79 -17.64 3.17
CA GLN A 307 5.95 -18.47 2.27
C GLN A 307 6.53 -19.88 2.12
N LEU A 308 7.83 -20.00 1.87
CA LEU A 308 8.48 -21.29 1.73
C LEU A 308 8.46 -22.09 3.04
N THR A 309 8.62 -21.43 4.18
CA THR A 309 8.49 -22.07 5.50
C THR A 309 7.07 -22.61 5.69
N ALA A 310 6.05 -21.80 5.38
CA ALA A 310 4.66 -22.24 5.48
C ALA A 310 4.38 -23.46 4.58
N ILE A 311 4.87 -23.45 3.34
CA ILE A 311 4.73 -24.59 2.41
C ILE A 311 5.44 -25.82 2.98
N ALA A 312 6.69 -25.67 3.47
CA ALA A 312 7.46 -26.77 4.03
C ALA A 312 6.80 -27.41 5.26
N GLU A 313 6.10 -26.61 6.06
CA GLU A 313 5.41 -27.04 7.29
C GLU A 313 3.94 -27.40 7.07
N GLY A 314 3.44 -27.33 5.84
CA GLY A 314 2.03 -27.59 5.54
C GLY A 314 1.07 -26.53 6.13
N GLN A 315 1.56 -25.33 6.38
CA GLN A 315 0.78 -24.21 6.89
C GLN A 315 0.28 -23.31 5.75
N PRO A 316 -0.80 -22.54 5.96
CA PRO A 316 -1.28 -21.59 4.96
C PRO A 316 -0.26 -20.51 4.63
N CYS A 317 -0.14 -20.16 3.34
CA CYS A 317 0.59 -18.97 2.89
C CYS A 317 -0.12 -17.69 3.36
N THR A 318 0.64 -16.60 3.44
CA THR A 318 0.14 -15.27 3.83
C THR A 318 -0.16 -14.39 2.61
N ASN A 319 -0.84 -13.26 2.82
CA ASN A 319 -1.14 -12.25 1.81
C ASN A 319 -1.96 -12.76 0.61
N LEU A 320 -2.77 -13.79 0.80
CA LEU A 320 -3.55 -14.38 -0.27
C LEU A 320 -4.65 -13.43 -0.75
N VAL A 321 -4.79 -13.34 -2.06
CA VAL A 321 -5.86 -12.60 -2.72
C VAL A 321 -7.11 -13.46 -2.74
N ASP A 322 -8.24 -12.87 -2.33
CA ASP A 322 -9.53 -13.51 -2.45
C ASP A 322 -9.99 -13.52 -3.93
N ARG A 323 -10.48 -14.66 -4.38
CA ARG A 323 -11.00 -14.87 -5.74
C ARG A 323 -12.22 -14.01 -6.07
N ASP A 324 -13.01 -13.72 -5.05
CA ASP A 324 -14.30 -13.07 -5.17
C ASP A 324 -14.22 -11.53 -5.05
N LEU A 325 -13.02 -10.96 -5.20
CA LEU A 325 -12.76 -9.52 -5.15
C LEU A 325 -12.83 -8.82 -6.50
#